data_eb701334879c670de9330f25a019d899
#
_entry.id   eb701334879c670de9330f25a019d899
#
_cell.length_a   1.000
_cell.length_b   1.000
_cell.length_c   1.000
_cell.angle_alpha   90.00
_cell.angle_beta   90.00
_cell.angle_gamma   90.00
#
_symmetry.space_group_name_H-M   'P 1'
#
loop_
_entity.id
_entity.type
_entity.pdbx_description
1 polymer ?
#
loop_
_entity_poly.entity_id
_entity_poly.type
_entity_poly.pdbx_seq_one_letter_code
_entity_poly.pdbx_strand_id
1 'polypeptide(L)'
;MEQVMIGKLIDTAIEQLKFSYTPYSNFKVGAALLTKSGKIYTGCNIENASYTPTNCAERTAFFKAVSEGVRDFQAICIVGGKDGKLTEYTAPCGVCRQVMMEFCNPKTFQIILAVDKERYEIYTLEELMPLGFGPLNLV
;
A
#
# COMPACT_ATOMS: atom_id res chain seq x y z
N MET A 1 4.49 -5.98 -15.33
CA MET A 1 4.84 -4.56 -15.08
C MET A 1 6.32 -4.37 -15.36
N GLU A 2 6.65 -3.27 -15.99
CA GLU A 2 8.04 -3.02 -16.35
C GLU A 2 8.92 -2.75 -15.13
N GLN A 3 10.18 -3.18 -15.22
CA GLN A 3 11.17 -3.00 -14.15
C GLN A 3 11.35 -1.54 -13.74
N VAL A 4 11.34 -0.63 -14.73
CA VAL A 4 11.48 0.81 -14.49
C VAL A 4 10.34 1.34 -13.60
N MET A 5 9.11 0.91 -13.87
CA MET A 5 7.96 1.33 -13.08
C MET A 5 8.02 0.77 -11.66
N ILE A 6 8.44 -0.49 -11.51
CA ILE A 6 8.61 -1.10 -10.19
C ILE A 6 9.62 -0.30 -9.38
N GLY A 7 10.76 0.05 -9.98
CA GLY A 7 11.78 0.87 -9.31
C GLY A 7 11.24 2.24 -8.90
N LYS A 8 10.45 2.87 -9.76
CA LYS A 8 9.84 4.17 -9.47
C LYS A 8 8.85 4.08 -8.30
N LEU A 9 8.03 3.03 -8.25
CA LEU A 9 7.10 2.81 -7.13
C LEU A 9 7.86 2.60 -5.84
N ILE A 10 8.94 1.84 -5.86
CA ILE A 10 9.76 1.59 -4.67
C ILE A 10 10.38 2.89 -4.17
N ASP A 11 11.01 3.66 -5.04
CA ASP A 11 11.61 4.94 -4.66
C ASP A 11 10.56 5.90 -4.10
N THR A 12 9.38 5.94 -4.71
CA THR A 12 8.28 6.81 -4.27
C THR A 12 7.77 6.39 -2.88
N ALA A 13 7.62 5.08 -2.65
CA ALA A 13 7.19 4.58 -1.34
C ALA A 13 8.22 4.90 -0.25
N ILE A 14 9.51 4.73 -0.55
CA ILE A 14 10.59 5.04 0.39
C ILE A 14 10.57 6.53 0.74
N GLU A 15 10.36 7.39 -0.23
CA GLU A 15 10.30 8.84 -0.03
C GLU A 15 9.18 9.21 0.97
N GLN A 16 8.10 8.44 1.03
CA GLN A 16 6.98 8.70 1.94
C GLN A 16 7.31 8.46 3.40
N LEU A 17 8.36 7.72 3.72
CA LEU A 17 8.73 7.44 5.10
C LEU A 17 9.00 8.70 5.89
N LYS A 18 9.53 9.75 5.26
CA LYS A 18 9.83 11.01 5.94
C LYS A 18 8.57 11.76 6.41
N PHE A 19 7.40 11.42 5.88
CA PHE A 19 6.13 12.02 6.26
C PHE A 19 5.35 11.19 7.28
N SER A 20 5.78 9.95 7.58
CA SER A 20 5.12 9.08 8.55
C SER A 20 5.05 9.76 9.91
N TYR A 21 3.87 9.77 10.50
CA TYR A 21 3.66 10.30 11.84
C TYR A 21 3.47 9.14 12.80
N THR A 22 4.54 8.73 13.49
CA THR A 22 4.56 7.49 14.27
C THR A 22 5.15 7.69 15.67
N PRO A 23 4.59 8.63 16.48
CA PRO A 23 5.16 8.93 17.80
C PRO A 23 5.01 7.80 18.82
N TYR A 24 4.14 6.82 18.56
CA TYR A 24 3.87 5.73 19.48
C TYR A 24 4.67 4.47 19.16
N SER A 25 4.69 4.06 17.89
CA SER A 25 5.33 2.81 17.49
C SER A 25 6.75 2.99 16.94
N ASN A 26 7.05 4.16 16.39
CA ASN A 26 8.24 4.41 15.57
C ASN A 26 8.37 3.45 14.37
N PHE A 27 7.28 2.78 13.99
CA PHE A 27 7.26 1.91 12.82
C PHE A 27 6.70 2.69 11.63
N LYS A 28 7.59 3.07 10.71
CA LYS A 28 7.24 3.93 9.58
C LYS A 28 6.91 3.10 8.35
N VAL A 29 5.81 3.44 7.68
CA VAL A 29 5.37 2.75 6.47
C VAL A 29 5.09 3.77 5.39
N GLY A 30 5.56 3.47 4.18
CA GLY A 30 5.29 4.28 3.00
C GLY A 30 4.63 3.43 1.92
N ALA A 31 3.78 4.04 1.12
CA ALA A 31 3.08 3.37 0.04
C ALA A 31 3.04 4.22 -1.21
N ALA A 32 3.12 3.55 -2.36
CA ALA A 32 2.95 4.16 -3.68
C ALA A 32 1.92 3.34 -4.45
N LEU A 33 0.77 3.93 -4.74
CA LEU A 33 -0.37 3.30 -5.39
C LEU A 33 -0.42 3.72 -6.85
N LEU A 34 -0.37 2.76 -7.76
CA LEU A 34 -0.38 3.01 -9.20
C LEU A 34 -1.79 2.80 -9.77
N THR A 35 -2.31 3.83 -10.43
CA THR A 35 -3.59 3.74 -11.13
C THR A 35 -3.41 3.09 -12.50
N LYS A 36 -4.52 2.65 -13.10
CA LYS A 36 -4.46 2.08 -14.45
C LYS A 36 -4.04 3.10 -15.50
N SER A 37 -4.25 4.39 -15.26
CA SER A 37 -3.81 5.45 -16.17
C SER A 37 -2.32 5.81 -16.01
N GLY A 38 -1.64 5.25 -15.00
CA GLY A 38 -0.22 5.51 -14.78
C GLY A 38 0.09 6.57 -13.73
N LYS A 39 -0.93 7.16 -13.09
CA LYS A 39 -0.72 8.13 -12.02
C LYS A 39 -0.39 7.39 -10.71
N ILE A 40 0.49 8.00 -9.92
CA ILE A 40 0.90 7.44 -8.62
C ILE A 40 0.33 8.30 -7.50
N TYR A 41 -0.38 7.64 -6.56
CA TYR A 41 -0.83 8.25 -5.31
C TYR A 41 0.04 7.72 -4.18
N THR A 42 0.37 8.59 -3.23
CA THR A 42 1.30 8.27 -2.15
C THR A 42 0.57 8.23 -0.81
N GLY A 43 1.15 7.48 0.12
CA GLY A 43 0.64 7.45 1.48
C GLY A 43 1.71 7.10 2.48
N CYS A 44 1.49 7.53 3.71
CA CYS A 44 2.30 7.14 4.86
C CYS A 44 1.36 6.83 6.01
N ASN A 45 1.87 6.14 7.04
CA ASN A 45 1.05 5.85 8.20
C ASN A 45 0.99 7.05 9.14
N ILE A 46 -0.17 7.25 9.76
CA ILE A 46 -0.46 8.40 10.61
C ILE A 46 -1.14 7.87 11.87
N GLU A 47 -0.39 7.91 12.99
CA GLU A 47 -0.87 7.39 14.26
C GLU A 47 -1.68 8.42 15.04
N ASN A 48 -2.46 7.92 15.99
CA ASN A 48 -3.31 8.74 16.85
C ASN A 48 -3.26 8.23 18.27
N ALA A 49 -3.31 9.15 19.24
CA ALA A 49 -3.29 8.80 20.66
C ALA A 49 -4.45 7.92 21.10
N SER A 50 -5.59 7.97 20.42
CA SER A 50 -6.72 7.07 20.69
C SER A 50 -6.67 5.77 19.91
N TYR A 51 -5.63 5.53 19.17
CA TYR A 51 -5.33 4.32 18.37
C TYR A 51 -6.30 4.09 17.20
N THR A 52 -7.59 3.98 17.45
CA THR A 52 -8.58 3.68 16.40
C THR A 52 -8.52 4.58 15.18
N PRO A 53 -8.32 5.91 15.28
CA PRO A 53 -8.18 6.76 14.08
C PRO A 53 -6.87 6.59 13.33
N THR A 54 -5.92 5.81 13.87
CA THR A 54 -4.66 5.52 13.20
C THR A 54 -4.93 4.97 11.80
N ASN A 55 -4.24 5.51 10.79
CA ASN A 55 -4.43 5.07 9.42
C ASN A 55 -3.13 4.54 8.84
N CYS A 56 -3.23 3.40 8.13
CA CYS A 56 -2.08 2.79 7.47
C CYS A 56 -1.72 3.56 6.20
N ALA A 57 -0.46 3.43 5.77
CA ALA A 57 0.03 4.09 4.56
C ALA A 57 -0.81 3.71 3.33
N GLU A 58 -1.17 2.44 3.20
CA GLU A 58 -1.94 1.94 2.08
C GLU A 58 -3.31 2.64 2.00
N ARG A 59 -4.01 2.75 3.13
CA ARG A 59 -5.33 3.41 3.16
C ARG A 59 -5.21 4.90 2.91
N THR A 60 -4.14 5.54 3.37
CA THR A 60 -3.90 6.94 3.05
C THR A 60 -3.83 7.14 1.54
N ALA A 61 -3.09 6.28 0.83
CA ALA A 61 -2.97 6.35 -0.62
C ALA A 61 -4.31 6.08 -1.32
N PHE A 62 -5.02 5.00 -0.93
CA PHE A 62 -6.31 4.66 -1.52
C PHE A 62 -7.35 5.75 -1.30
N PHE A 63 -7.47 6.25 -0.08
CA PHE A 63 -8.48 7.25 0.24
C PHE A 63 -8.21 8.58 -0.46
N LYS A 64 -6.94 8.94 -0.62
CA LYS A 64 -6.55 10.11 -1.40
C LYS A 64 -7.02 9.97 -2.85
N ALA A 65 -6.75 8.83 -3.48
CA ALA A 65 -7.13 8.57 -4.86
C ALA A 65 -8.64 8.56 -5.03
N VAL A 66 -9.34 7.81 -4.18
CA VAL A 66 -10.80 7.69 -4.24
C VAL A 66 -11.47 9.03 -4.00
N SER A 67 -10.93 9.86 -3.10
CA SER A 67 -11.46 11.20 -2.84
C SER A 67 -11.33 12.15 -4.03
N GLU A 68 -10.45 11.82 -4.98
CA GLU A 68 -10.31 12.56 -6.24
C GLU A 68 -11.08 11.92 -7.39
N GLY A 69 -11.88 10.89 -7.10
CA GLY A 69 -12.70 10.21 -8.10
C GLY A 69 -12.01 9.07 -8.83
N VAL A 70 -10.81 8.67 -8.41
CA VAL A 70 -10.06 7.59 -9.06
C VAL A 70 -10.30 6.27 -8.34
N ARG A 71 -10.73 5.25 -9.08
CA ARG A 71 -11.08 3.92 -8.55
C ARG A 71 -10.53 2.76 -9.37
N ASP A 72 -9.62 3.03 -10.31
CA ASP A 72 -9.01 2.00 -11.17
C ASP A 72 -7.53 1.88 -10.86
N PHE A 73 -7.14 0.77 -10.24
CA PHE A 73 -5.78 0.58 -9.75
C PHE A 73 -5.15 -0.68 -10.34
N GLN A 74 -3.83 -0.66 -10.52
CA GLN A 74 -3.11 -1.83 -11.01
C GLN A 74 -2.08 -2.38 -10.02
N ALA A 75 -1.52 -1.56 -9.13
CA ALA A 75 -0.49 -2.03 -8.20
C ALA A 75 -0.30 -1.08 -7.01
N ILE A 76 0.23 -1.63 -5.93
CA ILE A 76 0.70 -0.82 -4.79
C ILE A 76 2.08 -1.36 -4.36
N CYS A 77 2.98 -0.45 -4.01
CA CYS A 77 4.25 -0.80 -3.40
C CYS A 77 4.24 -0.35 -1.94
N ILE A 78 4.69 -1.23 -1.05
CA ILE A 78 4.71 -0.97 0.39
C ILE A 78 6.12 -1.21 0.91
N VAL A 79 6.62 -0.25 1.69
CA VAL A 79 7.89 -0.36 2.42
C VAL A 79 7.62 0.02 3.87
N GLY A 80 8.36 -0.58 4.81
CA GLY A 80 8.16 -0.23 6.21
C GLY A 80 9.22 -0.82 7.11
N GLY A 81 9.45 -0.15 8.24
CA GLY A 81 10.39 -0.62 9.23
C GLY A 81 10.49 0.28 10.44
N LYS A 82 10.99 -0.28 11.54
CA LYS A 82 11.26 0.43 12.78
C LYS A 82 12.25 1.56 12.53
N ASP A 83 11.92 2.76 12.98
CA ASP A 83 12.72 3.97 12.80
C ASP A 83 13.00 4.29 11.31
N GLY A 84 12.20 3.75 10.40
CA GLY A 84 12.40 3.93 8.96
C GLY A 84 13.49 3.06 8.37
N LYS A 85 14.00 2.07 9.12
CA LYS A 85 15.03 1.14 8.64
C LYS A 85 14.38 -0.03 7.93
N LEU A 86 14.68 -0.17 6.64
CA LEU A 86 14.05 -1.18 5.78
C LEU A 86 14.90 -2.44 5.78
N THR A 87 14.59 -3.39 6.66
CA THR A 87 15.31 -4.65 6.79
C THR A 87 14.49 -5.86 6.38
N GLU A 88 13.15 -5.76 6.46
CA GLU A 88 12.25 -6.85 6.15
C GLU A 88 11.05 -6.34 5.33
N TYR A 89 10.33 -7.25 4.69
CA TYR A 89 9.09 -6.92 4.00
C TYR A 89 8.00 -6.58 5.01
N THR A 90 7.20 -5.56 4.68
CA THR A 90 6.07 -5.14 5.48
C THR A 90 4.80 -5.40 4.66
N ALA A 91 4.06 -6.45 5.01
CA ALA A 91 2.83 -6.79 4.32
C ALA A 91 1.67 -5.90 4.81
N PRO A 92 0.67 -5.65 3.96
CA PRO A 92 -0.49 -4.85 4.36
C PRO A 92 -1.31 -5.58 5.43
N CYS A 93 -1.83 -4.83 6.40
CA CYS A 93 -2.70 -5.40 7.43
C CYS A 93 -4.03 -5.87 6.82
N GLY A 94 -4.80 -6.64 7.61
CA GLY A 94 -6.09 -7.17 7.14
C GLY A 94 -7.08 -6.10 6.74
N VAL A 95 -7.12 -4.98 7.46
CA VAL A 95 -8.03 -3.86 7.13
C VAL A 95 -7.66 -3.26 5.78
N CYS A 96 -6.36 -3.07 5.49
CA CYS A 96 -5.92 -2.56 4.20
C CYS A 96 -6.21 -3.54 3.07
N ARG A 97 -6.04 -4.84 3.32
CA ARG A 97 -6.40 -5.86 2.33
C ARG A 97 -7.88 -5.82 2.01
N GLN A 98 -8.73 -5.59 3.01
CA GLN A 98 -10.17 -5.46 2.81
C GLN A 98 -10.51 -4.21 1.98
N VAL A 99 -9.82 -3.10 2.21
CA VAL A 99 -9.99 -1.89 1.38
C VAL A 99 -9.61 -2.18 -0.07
N MET A 100 -8.53 -2.93 -0.29
CA MET A 100 -8.12 -3.34 -1.63
C MET A 100 -9.18 -4.20 -2.32
N MET A 101 -9.85 -5.08 -1.56
CA MET A 101 -10.94 -5.91 -2.09
C MET A 101 -12.09 -5.07 -2.64
N GLU A 102 -12.34 -3.91 -2.07
CA GLU A 102 -13.42 -3.03 -2.53
C GLU A 102 -13.13 -2.45 -3.92
N PHE A 103 -11.88 -2.07 -4.17
CA PHE A 103 -11.51 -1.25 -5.33
C PHE A 103 -10.69 -1.97 -6.39
N CYS A 104 -10.20 -3.19 -6.12
CA CYS A 104 -9.25 -3.85 -7.00
C CYS A 104 -9.73 -5.25 -7.40
N ASN A 105 -9.34 -5.68 -8.60
CA ASN A 105 -9.54 -7.06 -9.02
C ASN A 105 -8.50 -7.94 -8.33
N PRO A 106 -8.90 -8.88 -7.44
CA PRO A 106 -7.94 -9.69 -6.67
C PRO A 106 -6.98 -10.51 -7.53
N LYS A 107 -7.40 -10.88 -8.75
CA LYS A 107 -6.59 -11.73 -9.62
C LYS A 107 -5.49 -10.97 -10.36
N THR A 108 -5.65 -9.65 -10.52
CA THR A 108 -4.74 -8.84 -11.33
C THR A 108 -4.02 -7.75 -10.57
N PHE A 109 -4.57 -7.29 -9.45
CA PHE A 109 -3.94 -6.24 -8.65
C PHE A 109 -2.67 -6.76 -7.99
N GLN A 110 -1.55 -6.06 -8.20
CA GLN A 110 -0.24 -6.47 -7.71
C GLN A 110 0.16 -5.71 -6.46
N ILE A 111 0.66 -6.43 -5.47
CA ILE A 111 1.18 -5.88 -4.23
C ILE A 111 2.68 -6.14 -4.21
N ILE A 112 3.47 -5.07 -4.26
CA ILE A 112 4.93 -5.12 -4.25
C ILE A 112 5.41 -4.84 -2.84
N LEU A 113 6.03 -5.82 -2.22
CA LEU A 113 6.64 -5.68 -0.90
C LEU A 113 8.14 -5.51 -1.11
N ALA A 114 8.68 -4.37 -0.72
CA ALA A 114 10.05 -4.02 -1.05
C ALA A 114 10.86 -3.58 0.17
N VAL A 115 12.16 -3.81 0.08
CA VAL A 115 13.16 -3.26 0.99
C VAL A 115 13.97 -2.22 0.22
N ASP A 116 14.33 -2.55 -1.02
CA ASP A 116 15.00 -1.65 -1.96
C ASP A 116 14.68 -2.10 -3.39
N LYS A 117 15.28 -1.46 -4.39
CA LYS A 117 14.99 -1.75 -5.80
C LYS A 117 15.53 -3.11 -6.27
N GLU A 118 16.39 -3.76 -5.49
CA GLU A 118 16.96 -5.06 -5.82
C GLU A 118 16.32 -6.19 -5.03
N ARG A 119 15.69 -5.88 -3.90
CA ARG A 119 15.06 -6.86 -3.02
C ARG A 119 13.59 -6.54 -2.82
N TYR A 120 12.76 -7.22 -3.58
CA TYR A 120 11.29 -7.07 -3.49
C TYR A 120 10.60 -8.36 -3.93
N GLU A 121 9.35 -8.51 -3.55
CA GLU A 121 8.48 -9.61 -3.97
C GLU A 121 7.15 -9.04 -4.45
N ILE A 122 6.54 -9.72 -5.41
CA ILE A 122 5.25 -9.29 -5.97
C ILE A 122 4.23 -10.40 -5.76
N TYR A 123 3.09 -10.01 -5.19
CA TYR A 123 1.95 -10.89 -4.95
C TYR A 123 0.72 -10.32 -5.61
N THR A 124 -0.24 -11.17 -5.98
CA THR A 124 -1.58 -10.70 -6.29
C THR A 124 -2.35 -10.49 -4.98
N LEU A 125 -3.39 -9.69 -5.03
CA LEU A 125 -4.26 -9.52 -3.86
C LEU A 125 -4.88 -10.86 -3.45
N GLU A 126 -5.25 -11.70 -4.42
CA GLU A 126 -5.81 -13.04 -4.14
C GLU A 126 -4.85 -13.91 -3.32
N GLU A 127 -3.55 -13.83 -3.61
CA GLU A 127 -2.55 -14.56 -2.85
C GLU A 127 -2.45 -14.10 -1.39
N LEU A 128 -2.64 -12.80 -1.14
CA LEU A 128 -2.55 -12.22 0.21
C LEU A 128 -3.90 -12.16 0.93
N MET A 129 -4.99 -12.47 0.23
CA MET A 129 -6.33 -12.50 0.81
C MET A 129 -7.15 -13.63 0.18
N PRO A 130 -6.77 -14.89 0.43
CA PRO A 130 -7.49 -16.03 -0.13
C PRO A 130 -8.93 -16.06 0.38
N LEU A 131 -9.87 -16.36 -0.51
CA LEU A 131 -11.31 -16.42 -0.20
C LEU A 131 -11.83 -15.10 0.37
N GLY A 132 -11.28 -13.97 -0.12
CA GLY A 132 -11.66 -12.65 0.39
C GLY A 132 -13.11 -12.29 0.09
N PHE A 133 -13.75 -11.61 1.04
CA PHE A 133 -15.10 -11.06 0.86
C PHE A 133 -15.00 -9.69 0.19
N GLY A 134 -15.83 -9.47 -0.81
CA GLY A 134 -15.80 -8.20 -1.54
C GLY A 134 -17.12 -7.89 -2.23
N PRO A 135 -17.16 -6.83 -3.06
CA PRO A 135 -18.41 -6.36 -3.69
C PRO A 135 -19.14 -7.41 -4.49
N LEU A 136 -18.42 -8.34 -5.14
CA LEU A 136 -19.03 -9.40 -5.92
C LEU A 136 -19.87 -10.37 -5.09
N ASN A 137 -19.61 -10.45 -3.78
CA ASN A 137 -20.41 -11.28 -2.87
C ASN A 137 -21.80 -10.69 -2.59
N LEU A 138 -21.99 -9.41 -2.88
CA LEU A 138 -23.24 -8.69 -2.60
C LEU A 138 -24.09 -8.39 -3.82
N VAL A 139 -23.67 -8.84 -4.99
CA VAL A 139 -24.43 -8.64 -6.24
C VAL A 139 -25.15 -9.90 -6.68
#